data_d83bcee1991a72dbbd63b53633e4c2fe
#
_entry.id   d83bcee1991a72dbbd63b53633e4c2fe
#
_cell.length_a   1.000
_cell.length_b   1.000
_cell.length_c   1.000
_cell.angle_alpha   90.00
_cell.angle_beta   90.00
_cell.angle_gamma   90.00
#
_symmetry.space_group_name_H-M   'P 1'
#
loop_
_entity.id
_entity.type
_entity.pdbx_description
1 polymer ?
#
loop_
_entity_poly.entity_id
_entity_poly.type
_entity_poly.pdbx_seq_one_letter_code
_entity_poly.pdbx_strand_id
1 'polypeptide(L)'
;MRADKIPGSELAAEGDFSCAAVVVAGGASRRLGHVPKASLSDGTSTLLDCALNAAAVAFPRVVVGPESLPLPTGVLRTREDPPFSGPAAAIHAGLECIAADCERSQTPLPSWCLILGVDTPRIAPAVQQLLTAARGAEQAATATPSPTDSEAPNDSEASAGFWGVSEGIYQPLVGIYRFEAIRSVFSTGTTDASVRSFLRRLNPAAVEMSAADTADVDTWEQAQALGYTTSLWSSY
;
A
#
# COMPACT_ATOMS: atom_id res chain seq x y z
N MET A 1 16.35 39.50 -5.72
CA MET A 1 15.45 38.51 -5.12
C MET A 1 15.68 37.20 -5.91
N ARG A 2 16.47 36.29 -5.37
CA ARG A 2 16.76 34.96 -5.99
C ARG A 2 15.71 33.98 -5.51
N ALA A 3 15.02 33.34 -6.43
CA ALA A 3 14.10 32.24 -6.13
C ALA A 3 14.92 31.02 -5.71
N ASP A 4 14.72 30.56 -4.49
CA ASP A 4 15.31 29.35 -3.97
C ASP A 4 14.70 28.14 -4.72
N LYS A 5 15.59 27.41 -5.37
CA LYS A 5 15.31 26.20 -6.13
C LYS A 5 15.05 25.06 -5.14
N ILE A 6 13.84 24.51 -5.16
CA ILE A 6 13.46 23.34 -4.35
C ILE A 6 14.38 22.18 -4.72
N PRO A 7 15.10 21.53 -3.75
CA PRO A 7 15.91 20.36 -4.06
C PRO A 7 15.01 19.13 -4.15
N GLY A 8 14.67 18.70 -5.36
CA GLY A 8 13.81 17.54 -5.60
C GLY A 8 13.86 16.98 -7.02
N SER A 9 14.72 17.49 -7.91
CA SER A 9 14.68 17.14 -9.34
C SER A 9 15.96 16.48 -9.90
N GLU A 10 16.76 15.79 -9.07
CA GLU A 10 17.98 15.14 -9.54
C GLU A 10 18.12 13.67 -9.10
N LEU A 11 17.06 12.86 -9.30
CA LEU A 11 17.12 11.39 -9.18
C LEU A 11 16.29 10.71 -10.29
N ALA A 12 16.39 11.19 -11.51
CA ALA A 12 15.81 10.56 -12.69
C ALA A 12 16.93 10.08 -13.62
N ALA A 13 17.62 8.99 -13.26
CA ALA A 13 18.55 8.30 -14.14
C ALA A 13 18.86 6.85 -13.72
N GLU A 14 17.87 6.10 -13.23
CA GLU A 14 17.89 4.63 -13.23
C GLU A 14 16.46 4.21 -13.50
N GLY A 15 16.18 3.53 -14.62
CA GLY A 15 14.90 3.11 -15.22
C GLY A 15 13.69 3.39 -14.32
N ASP A 16 12.78 4.16 -14.83
CA ASP A 16 11.66 4.94 -14.24
C ASP A 16 10.76 4.18 -13.24
N PHE A 17 11.34 3.68 -12.12
CA PHE A 17 10.58 3.02 -11.05
C PHE A 17 9.82 4.08 -10.25
N SER A 18 8.54 4.24 -10.53
CA SER A 18 7.62 5.08 -9.76
C SER A 18 6.63 4.21 -8.98
N CYS A 19 6.39 4.58 -7.73
CA CYS A 19 5.52 3.82 -6.85
C CYS A 19 4.61 4.75 -6.07
N ALA A 20 3.30 4.49 -6.08
CA ALA A 20 2.33 5.08 -5.17
C ALA A 20 2.01 4.13 -4.01
N ALA A 21 1.21 4.60 -3.03
CA ALA A 21 0.72 3.74 -1.96
C ALA A 21 -0.73 4.04 -1.60
N VAL A 22 -1.50 2.98 -1.40
CA VAL A 22 -2.83 3.01 -0.77
C VAL A 22 -2.71 2.36 0.61
N VAL A 23 -2.99 3.13 1.66
CA VAL A 23 -3.02 2.65 3.05
C VAL A 23 -4.47 2.55 3.48
N VAL A 24 -4.94 1.32 3.70
CA VAL A 24 -6.31 1.04 4.15
C VAL A 24 -6.38 1.21 5.67
N ALA A 25 -6.98 2.32 6.09
CA ALA A 25 -7.10 2.71 7.50
C ALA A 25 -8.57 2.71 7.99
N GLY A 26 -9.49 2.22 7.17
CA GLY A 26 -10.89 2.03 7.47
C GLY A 26 -11.16 0.72 8.19
N GLY A 27 -12.34 0.62 8.80
CA GLY A 27 -12.81 -0.58 9.46
C GLY A 27 -13.55 -0.26 10.74
N ALA A 28 -14.54 -1.12 11.11
CA ALA A 28 -15.39 -0.89 12.27
C ALA A 28 -14.70 -1.12 13.64
N SER A 29 -13.50 -1.69 13.66
CA SER A 29 -12.69 -1.98 14.87
C SER A 29 -13.51 -2.53 16.06
N ARG A 30 -14.49 -3.41 15.80
CA ARG A 30 -15.47 -3.86 16.81
C ARG A 30 -14.81 -4.51 18.03
N ARG A 31 -13.72 -5.29 17.81
CA ARG A 31 -12.99 -5.96 18.87
C ARG A 31 -12.14 -5.00 19.72
N LEU A 32 -11.92 -3.79 19.22
CA LEU A 32 -11.22 -2.71 19.91
C LEU A 32 -12.20 -1.64 20.45
N GLY A 33 -13.48 -2.00 20.64
CA GLY A 33 -14.48 -1.07 21.15
C GLY A 33 -14.73 0.14 20.25
N HIS A 34 -14.61 -0.04 18.93
CA HIS A 34 -14.74 1.02 17.91
C HIS A 34 -13.63 2.09 17.93
N VAL A 35 -12.55 1.87 18.66
CA VAL A 35 -11.35 2.72 18.55
C VAL A 35 -10.71 2.47 17.18
N PRO A 36 -10.47 3.51 16.37
CA PRO A 36 -9.79 3.33 15.08
C PRO A 36 -8.40 2.72 15.28
N LYS A 37 -8.12 1.55 14.67
CA LYS A 37 -6.81 0.91 14.76
C LYS A 37 -5.67 1.87 14.39
N ALA A 38 -5.88 2.64 13.35
CA ALA A 38 -4.92 3.62 12.84
C ALA A 38 -4.40 4.60 13.92
N SER A 39 -5.20 4.87 14.97
CA SER A 39 -4.85 5.79 16.05
C SER A 39 -4.21 5.11 17.26
N LEU A 40 -4.08 3.78 17.30
CA LEU A 40 -3.35 3.10 18.37
C LEU A 40 -1.88 3.51 18.34
N SER A 41 -1.28 3.79 19.50
CA SER A 41 0.08 4.32 19.63
C SER A 41 0.89 3.55 20.68
N ASP A 42 2.17 3.38 20.41
CA ASP A 42 3.16 2.89 21.36
C ASP A 42 3.80 4.01 22.21
N GLY A 43 3.26 5.24 22.11
CA GLY A 43 3.78 6.44 22.73
C GLY A 43 4.77 7.22 21.85
N THR A 44 5.24 6.63 20.76
CA THR A 44 6.17 7.27 19.80
C THR A 44 5.51 7.44 18.44
N SER A 45 4.84 6.40 17.96
CA SER A 45 4.21 6.35 16.63
C SER A 45 2.84 5.71 16.72
N THR A 46 1.95 6.12 15.84
CA THR A 46 0.68 5.41 15.63
C THR A 46 0.85 4.26 14.63
N LEU A 47 -0.11 3.33 14.59
CA LEU A 47 -0.12 2.30 13.53
C LEU A 47 -0.19 2.93 12.14
N LEU A 48 -0.88 4.07 11.98
CA LEU A 48 -0.89 4.82 10.72
C LEU A 48 0.51 5.36 10.37
N ASP A 49 1.24 5.89 11.37
CA ASP A 49 2.61 6.37 11.15
C ASP A 49 3.53 5.23 10.71
N CYS A 50 3.39 4.02 11.30
CA CYS A 50 4.16 2.85 10.90
C CYS A 50 3.93 2.51 9.42
N ALA A 51 2.68 2.45 8.97
CA ALA A 51 2.34 2.17 7.57
C ALA A 51 2.83 3.28 6.62
N LEU A 52 2.64 4.55 6.97
CA LEU A 52 3.09 5.69 6.16
C LEU A 52 4.62 5.80 6.09
N ASN A 53 5.32 5.51 7.17
CA ASN A 53 6.79 5.49 7.20
C ASN A 53 7.35 4.33 6.37
N ALA A 54 6.72 3.14 6.42
CA ALA A 54 7.09 2.03 5.57
C ALA A 54 6.92 2.37 4.07
N ALA A 55 5.89 3.14 3.73
CA ALA A 55 5.61 3.62 2.37
C ALA A 55 6.29 4.96 2.04
N ALA A 56 7.32 5.40 2.76
CA ALA A 56 7.90 6.74 2.61
C ALA A 56 8.47 7.03 1.21
N VAL A 57 8.90 5.99 0.49
CA VAL A 57 9.43 6.10 -0.89
C VAL A 57 8.33 6.23 -1.94
N ALA A 58 7.08 5.96 -1.57
CA ALA A 58 5.93 6.03 -2.49
C ALA A 58 5.38 7.45 -2.57
N PHE A 59 5.05 7.87 -3.80
CA PHE A 59 4.36 9.13 -4.07
C PHE A 59 3.46 8.99 -5.32
N PRO A 60 2.16 9.42 -5.27
CA PRO A 60 1.48 9.91 -4.07
C PRO A 60 1.18 8.79 -3.06
N ARG A 61 0.92 9.17 -1.80
CA ARG A 61 0.41 8.28 -0.76
C ARG A 61 -1.02 8.67 -0.42
N VAL A 62 -1.91 7.69 -0.39
CA VAL A 62 -3.33 7.89 -0.10
C VAL A 62 -3.71 7.05 1.12
N VAL A 63 -4.34 7.68 2.10
CA VAL A 63 -4.98 6.99 3.23
C VAL A 63 -6.48 6.91 2.95
N VAL A 64 -7.02 5.69 2.98
CA VAL A 64 -8.45 5.44 2.87
C VAL A 64 -9.01 5.21 4.26
N GLY A 65 -9.75 6.18 4.78
CA GLY A 65 -10.25 6.12 6.15
C GLY A 65 -11.06 7.35 6.55
N PRO A 66 -11.49 7.42 7.83
CA PRO A 66 -12.34 8.50 8.31
C PRO A 66 -11.60 9.85 8.33
N GLU A 67 -12.37 10.94 8.21
CA GLU A 67 -11.84 12.31 8.24
C GLU A 67 -11.14 12.67 9.55
N SER A 68 -11.53 12.01 10.64
CA SER A 68 -10.98 12.25 11.97
C SER A 68 -9.51 11.79 12.15
N LEU A 69 -8.96 10.99 11.22
CA LEU A 69 -7.55 10.59 11.30
C LEU A 69 -6.65 11.79 10.96
N PRO A 70 -5.70 12.17 11.81
CA PRO A 70 -4.71 13.16 11.45
C PRO A 70 -3.78 12.61 10.37
N LEU A 71 -3.50 13.40 9.33
CA LEU A 71 -2.59 13.02 8.26
C LEU A 71 -1.44 14.01 8.14
N PRO A 72 -0.23 13.55 7.87
CA PRO A 72 0.89 14.42 7.54
C PRO A 72 0.63 15.21 6.25
N THR A 73 1.26 16.37 6.12
CA THR A 73 1.21 17.17 4.89
C THR A 73 1.71 16.35 3.69
N GLY A 74 1.02 16.44 2.55
CA GLY A 74 1.35 15.72 1.32
C GLY A 74 0.83 14.29 1.24
N VAL A 75 0.08 13.83 2.25
CA VAL A 75 -0.67 12.58 2.19
C VAL A 75 -2.12 12.87 1.80
N LEU A 76 -2.59 12.24 0.76
CA LEU A 76 -3.97 12.37 0.28
C LEU A 76 -4.91 11.56 1.16
N ARG A 77 -6.17 11.99 1.22
CA ARG A 77 -7.24 11.30 1.91
C ARG A 77 -8.38 10.99 0.97
N THR A 78 -8.93 9.79 1.11
CA THR A 78 -10.21 9.42 0.51
C THR A 78 -10.97 8.46 1.43
N ARG A 79 -12.16 8.11 1.05
CA ARG A 79 -12.99 7.11 1.72
C ARG A 79 -13.84 6.38 0.69
N GLU A 80 -14.08 5.11 0.94
CA GLU A 80 -15.03 4.31 0.16
C GLU A 80 -16.47 4.84 0.31
N ASP A 81 -17.24 4.75 -0.77
CA ASP A 81 -18.67 5.12 -0.81
C ASP A 81 -19.50 3.93 -1.31
N PRO A 82 -20.47 3.45 -0.52
CA PRO A 82 -20.79 3.86 0.85
C PRO A 82 -19.69 3.53 1.87
N PRO A 83 -19.60 4.27 3.00
CA PRO A 83 -18.67 3.95 4.07
C PRO A 83 -18.85 2.53 4.60
N PHE A 84 -17.75 1.87 4.95
CA PHE A 84 -17.72 0.48 5.45
C PHE A 84 -18.08 -0.59 4.41
N SER A 85 -17.92 -0.30 3.13
CA SER A 85 -18.09 -1.26 2.02
C SER A 85 -16.95 -2.29 1.90
N GLY A 86 -16.09 -2.35 2.89
CA GLY A 86 -15.02 -3.33 3.00
C GLY A 86 -13.69 -2.91 2.34
N PRO A 87 -12.63 -3.71 2.57
CA PRO A 87 -11.28 -3.34 2.15
C PRO A 87 -11.10 -3.31 0.63
N ALA A 88 -11.88 -4.08 -0.14
CA ALA A 88 -11.81 -4.03 -1.60
C ALA A 88 -12.33 -2.69 -2.15
N ALA A 89 -13.42 -2.16 -1.58
CA ALA A 89 -13.94 -0.84 -1.93
C ALA A 89 -12.98 0.27 -1.51
N ALA A 90 -12.31 0.11 -0.35
CA ALA A 90 -11.28 1.04 0.10
C ALA A 90 -10.09 1.07 -0.88
N ILE A 91 -9.61 -0.08 -1.34
CA ILE A 91 -8.53 -0.15 -2.35
C ILE A 91 -8.97 0.56 -3.63
N HIS A 92 -10.16 0.29 -4.14
CA HIS A 92 -10.70 0.97 -5.32
C HIS A 92 -10.70 2.50 -5.13
N ALA A 93 -11.27 3.00 -4.03
CA ALA A 93 -11.31 4.44 -3.75
C ALA A 93 -9.90 5.06 -3.69
N GLY A 94 -8.93 4.35 -3.10
CA GLY A 94 -7.54 4.79 -3.05
C GLY A 94 -6.88 4.88 -4.42
N LEU A 95 -7.07 3.87 -5.27
CA LEU A 95 -6.53 3.84 -6.63
C LEU A 95 -7.12 4.96 -7.51
N GLU A 96 -8.43 5.20 -7.42
CA GLU A 96 -9.08 6.29 -8.16
C GLU A 96 -8.62 7.67 -7.64
N CYS A 97 -8.39 7.82 -6.33
CA CYS A 97 -7.83 9.03 -5.76
C CYS A 97 -6.42 9.33 -6.29
N ILE A 98 -5.56 8.31 -6.44
CA ILE A 98 -4.23 8.45 -7.07
C ILE A 98 -4.36 8.89 -8.52
N ALA A 99 -5.21 8.23 -9.30
CA ALA A 99 -5.39 8.55 -10.72
C ALA A 99 -5.90 9.99 -10.91
N ALA A 100 -6.88 10.42 -10.12
CA ALA A 100 -7.40 11.78 -10.16
C ALA A 100 -6.36 12.83 -9.71
N ASP A 101 -5.48 12.50 -8.77
CA ASP A 101 -4.39 13.39 -8.36
C ASP A 101 -3.35 13.56 -9.47
N CYS A 102 -2.97 12.46 -10.13
CA CYS A 102 -2.06 12.50 -11.28
C CYS A 102 -2.63 13.30 -12.43
N GLU A 103 -3.92 13.12 -12.76
CA GLU A 103 -4.61 13.89 -13.81
C GLU A 103 -4.62 15.40 -13.49
N ARG A 104 -5.00 15.75 -12.26
CA ARG A 104 -5.05 17.17 -11.81
C ARG A 104 -3.67 17.81 -11.80
N SER A 105 -2.64 17.06 -11.43
CA SER A 105 -1.25 17.55 -11.36
C SER A 105 -0.51 17.44 -12.69
N GLN A 106 -1.14 16.86 -13.71
CA GLN A 106 -0.55 16.59 -15.04
C GLN A 106 0.75 15.76 -14.93
N THR A 107 0.79 14.81 -13.98
CA THR A 107 1.89 13.87 -13.80
C THR A 107 1.52 12.49 -14.35
N PRO A 108 2.48 11.69 -14.83
CA PRO A 108 2.20 10.33 -15.26
C PRO A 108 1.70 9.47 -14.11
N LEU A 109 0.90 8.44 -14.43
CA LEU A 109 0.50 7.42 -13.47
C LEU A 109 1.74 6.66 -12.97
N PRO A 110 1.77 6.25 -11.70
CA PRO A 110 2.87 5.46 -11.16
C PRO A 110 2.92 4.08 -11.82
N SER A 111 4.11 3.52 -11.99
CA SER A 111 4.28 2.16 -12.53
C SER A 111 3.76 1.10 -11.55
N TRP A 112 3.93 1.35 -10.24
CA TRP A 112 3.60 0.43 -9.17
C TRP A 112 2.75 1.08 -8.08
N CYS A 113 2.01 0.25 -7.33
CA CYS A 113 1.25 0.67 -6.16
C CYS A 113 1.41 -0.32 -5.01
N LEU A 114 1.85 0.17 -3.85
CA LEU A 114 1.79 -0.54 -2.58
C LEU A 114 0.35 -0.54 -2.06
N ILE A 115 -0.11 -1.69 -1.58
CA ILE A 115 -1.37 -1.85 -0.85
C ILE A 115 -1.04 -2.31 0.55
N LEU A 116 -1.33 -1.49 1.56
CA LEU A 116 -0.99 -1.73 2.95
C LEU A 116 -2.20 -1.57 3.86
N GLY A 117 -2.32 -2.46 4.85
CA GLY A 117 -3.19 -2.27 6.01
C GLY A 117 -2.47 -1.47 7.11
N VAL A 118 -3.24 -0.79 7.97
CA VAL A 118 -2.67 -0.07 9.14
C VAL A 118 -2.45 -0.97 10.35
N ASP A 119 -2.86 -2.23 10.30
CA ASP A 119 -2.89 -3.15 11.44
C ASP A 119 -1.56 -3.88 11.69
N THR A 120 -0.56 -3.66 10.86
CA THR A 120 0.73 -4.35 10.92
C THR A 120 1.84 -3.38 11.35
N PRO A 121 2.17 -3.28 12.65
CA PRO A 121 3.09 -2.26 13.19
C PRO A 121 4.54 -2.42 12.70
N ARG A 122 4.98 -3.64 12.38
CA ARG A 122 6.36 -3.93 11.95
C ARG A 122 6.48 -4.16 10.45
N ILE A 123 5.62 -3.55 9.64
CA ILE A 123 5.50 -3.79 8.21
C ILE A 123 6.74 -3.35 7.37
N ALA A 124 7.61 -2.50 7.91
CA ALA A 124 8.69 -1.88 7.15
C ALA A 124 9.64 -2.86 6.45
N PRO A 125 10.14 -3.97 7.09
CA PRO A 125 10.98 -4.93 6.40
C PRO A 125 10.23 -5.65 5.26
N ALA A 126 8.95 -5.98 5.45
CA ALA A 126 8.11 -6.59 4.42
C ALA A 126 7.94 -5.67 3.20
N VAL A 127 7.71 -4.38 3.42
CA VAL A 127 7.62 -3.38 2.34
C VAL A 127 8.95 -3.27 1.58
N GLN A 128 10.10 -3.31 2.25
CA GLN A 128 11.40 -3.28 1.58
C GLN A 128 11.62 -4.51 0.67
N GLN A 129 11.18 -5.69 1.10
CA GLN A 129 11.24 -6.90 0.27
C GLN A 129 10.35 -6.76 -0.98
N LEU A 130 9.12 -6.24 -0.83
CA LEU A 130 8.21 -5.98 -1.95
C LEU A 130 8.79 -4.98 -2.94
N LEU A 131 9.35 -3.88 -2.46
CA LEU A 131 10.00 -2.87 -3.30
C LEU A 131 11.21 -3.44 -4.05
N THR A 132 11.99 -4.30 -3.40
CA THR A 132 13.12 -4.98 -4.04
C THR A 132 12.66 -5.91 -5.15
N ALA A 133 11.62 -6.70 -4.92
CA ALA A 133 11.05 -7.58 -5.92
C ALA A 133 10.49 -6.80 -7.14
N ALA A 134 9.76 -5.71 -6.88
CA ALA A 134 9.20 -4.87 -7.93
C ALA A 134 10.29 -4.18 -8.78
N ARG A 135 11.36 -3.67 -8.15
CA ARG A 135 12.50 -3.09 -8.87
C ARG A 135 13.22 -4.12 -9.73
N GLY A 136 13.42 -5.33 -9.20
CA GLY A 136 13.99 -6.43 -9.97
C GLY A 136 13.17 -6.78 -11.22
N ALA A 137 11.83 -6.82 -11.08
CA ALA A 137 10.93 -7.05 -12.20
C ALA A 137 10.95 -5.91 -13.25
N GLU A 138 11.10 -4.65 -12.79
CA GLU A 138 11.25 -3.50 -13.70
C GLU A 138 12.53 -3.58 -14.51
N GLN A 139 13.66 -3.87 -13.84
CA GLN A 139 14.96 -4.01 -14.49
C GLN A 139 14.98 -5.17 -15.49
N ALA A 140 14.33 -6.29 -15.16
CA ALA A 140 14.21 -7.44 -16.07
C ALA A 140 13.38 -7.08 -17.33
N ALA A 141 12.33 -6.27 -17.19
CA ALA A 141 11.49 -5.83 -18.30
C ALA A 141 12.21 -4.84 -19.24
N THR A 142 13.16 -4.06 -18.73
CA THR A 142 13.95 -3.10 -19.53
C THR A 142 15.21 -3.73 -20.16
N ALA A 143 15.64 -4.91 -19.70
CA ALA A 143 16.75 -5.64 -20.33
C ALA A 143 16.31 -6.18 -21.70
N THR A 144 16.93 -5.66 -22.76
CA THR A 144 16.66 -6.12 -24.14
C THR A 144 16.99 -7.61 -24.25
N PRO A 145 16.06 -8.47 -24.70
CA PRO A 145 16.38 -9.89 -24.90
C PRO A 145 17.47 -10.05 -25.95
N SER A 146 18.50 -10.84 -25.63
CA SER A 146 19.52 -11.24 -26.62
C SER A 146 18.83 -12.03 -27.75
N PRO A 147 19.21 -11.82 -29.03
CA PRO A 147 18.50 -12.41 -30.19
C PRO A 147 18.61 -13.95 -30.31
N THR A 148 19.13 -14.64 -29.32
CA THR A 148 19.34 -16.11 -29.32
C THR A 148 18.31 -16.91 -28.51
N ASP A 149 17.44 -16.28 -27.71
CA ASP A 149 16.43 -16.98 -26.93
C ASP A 149 15.08 -16.91 -27.63
N SER A 150 14.78 -17.91 -28.46
CA SER A 150 13.56 -18.01 -29.26
C SER A 150 12.35 -18.59 -28.49
N GLU A 151 12.27 -18.40 -27.19
CA GLU A 151 11.07 -18.63 -26.38
C GLU A 151 10.82 -17.41 -25.50
N ALA A 152 10.17 -16.39 -26.07
CA ALA A 152 9.56 -15.35 -25.28
C ALA A 152 8.49 -15.99 -24.38
N PRO A 153 8.52 -15.80 -23.05
CA PRO A 153 7.42 -16.23 -22.21
C PRO A 153 6.14 -15.56 -22.70
N ASN A 154 5.08 -16.34 -22.86
CA ASN A 154 3.77 -15.83 -23.23
C ASN A 154 3.40 -14.67 -22.31
N ASP A 155 3.05 -13.50 -22.85
CA ASP A 155 2.62 -12.29 -22.11
C ASP A 155 1.46 -12.54 -21.13
N SER A 156 0.84 -13.71 -21.15
CA SER A 156 -0.25 -14.12 -20.27
C SER A 156 0.19 -14.69 -18.91
N GLU A 157 1.49 -14.92 -18.67
CA GLU A 157 2.01 -15.49 -17.41
C GLU A 157 2.88 -14.54 -16.57
N ALA A 158 3.20 -13.35 -17.06
CA ALA A 158 3.96 -12.39 -16.30
C ALA A 158 3.18 -11.94 -15.06
N SER A 159 3.77 -12.10 -13.88
CA SER A 159 3.18 -11.66 -12.62
C SER A 159 2.94 -10.14 -12.65
N ALA A 160 1.70 -9.71 -12.43
CA ALA A 160 1.36 -8.29 -12.36
C ALA A 160 1.62 -7.69 -10.97
N GLY A 161 2.35 -8.38 -10.08
CA GLY A 161 2.67 -7.88 -8.76
C GLY A 161 3.24 -8.94 -7.83
N PHE A 162 3.41 -8.53 -6.60
CA PHE A 162 3.95 -9.34 -5.51
C PHE A 162 3.08 -9.18 -4.27
N TRP A 163 2.82 -10.25 -3.55
CA TRP A 163 2.15 -10.22 -2.27
C TRP A 163 2.91 -10.96 -1.18
N GLY A 164 2.74 -10.52 0.05
CA GLY A 164 3.36 -11.16 1.20
C GLY A 164 2.74 -12.52 1.49
N VAL A 165 3.60 -13.45 1.87
CA VAL A 165 3.22 -14.76 2.41
C VAL A 165 3.97 -14.96 3.72
N SER A 166 3.27 -15.32 4.77
CA SER A 166 3.85 -15.63 6.08
C SER A 166 3.26 -16.96 6.57
N GLU A 167 4.13 -17.91 6.90
CA GLU A 167 3.72 -19.25 7.33
C GLU A 167 2.71 -19.93 6.36
N GLY A 168 2.89 -19.71 5.05
CA GLY A 168 2.00 -20.21 4.02
C GLY A 168 0.67 -19.47 3.88
N ILE A 169 0.45 -18.39 4.65
CA ILE A 169 -0.76 -17.57 4.62
C ILE A 169 -0.49 -16.29 3.81
N TYR A 170 -1.27 -16.08 2.77
CA TYR A 170 -1.22 -14.85 1.99
C TYR A 170 -1.74 -13.65 2.78
N GLN A 171 -1.02 -12.53 2.69
CA GLN A 171 -1.31 -11.26 3.35
C GLN A 171 -1.94 -10.28 2.36
N PRO A 172 -3.29 -10.20 2.25
CA PRO A 172 -3.95 -9.44 1.18
C PRO A 172 -3.70 -7.93 1.21
N LEU A 173 -3.37 -7.38 2.37
CA LEU A 173 -3.06 -5.96 2.56
C LEU A 173 -1.55 -5.74 2.79
N VAL A 174 -0.72 -6.61 2.23
CA VAL A 174 0.74 -6.49 2.18
C VAL A 174 1.19 -6.91 0.79
N GLY A 175 1.21 -5.96 -0.15
CA GLY A 175 1.56 -6.27 -1.54
C GLY A 175 1.93 -5.03 -2.36
N ILE A 176 2.55 -5.27 -3.51
CA ILE A 176 2.88 -4.27 -4.52
C ILE A 176 2.47 -4.79 -5.90
N TYR A 177 1.83 -3.96 -6.69
CA TYR A 177 1.23 -4.38 -7.95
C TYR A 177 1.46 -3.34 -9.03
N ARG A 178 1.51 -3.75 -10.30
CA ARG A 178 1.44 -2.83 -11.44
C ARG A 178 0.19 -1.98 -11.33
N PHE A 179 0.34 -0.65 -11.35
CA PHE A 179 -0.76 0.28 -11.04
C PHE A 179 -1.97 0.08 -11.94
N GLU A 180 -1.77 0.03 -13.25
CA GLU A 180 -2.88 -0.14 -14.20
C GLU A 180 -3.56 -1.51 -14.04
N ALA A 181 -2.79 -2.57 -13.77
CA ALA A 181 -3.33 -3.91 -13.58
C ALA A 181 -4.22 -3.99 -12.33
N ILE A 182 -3.75 -3.48 -11.18
CA ILE A 182 -4.56 -3.48 -9.96
C ILE A 182 -5.78 -2.57 -10.09
N ARG A 183 -5.64 -1.40 -10.69
CA ARG A 183 -6.76 -0.49 -10.95
C ARG A 183 -7.82 -1.15 -11.81
N SER A 184 -7.43 -1.86 -12.87
CA SER A 184 -8.35 -2.59 -13.75
C SER A 184 -9.13 -3.67 -13.00
N VAL A 185 -8.49 -4.50 -12.17
CA VAL A 185 -9.19 -5.59 -11.47
C VAL A 185 -10.11 -5.09 -10.35
N PHE A 186 -9.82 -3.93 -9.75
CA PHE A 186 -10.68 -3.32 -8.72
C PHE A 186 -11.70 -2.32 -9.28
N SER A 187 -11.86 -2.18 -10.59
CA SER A 187 -12.71 -1.17 -11.21
C SER A 187 -14.22 -1.34 -10.91
N THR A 188 -14.67 -2.56 -10.60
CA THR A 188 -16.11 -2.85 -10.36
C THR A 188 -16.29 -3.97 -9.35
N GLY A 189 -17.48 -4.01 -8.71
CA GLY A 189 -17.91 -5.13 -7.86
C GLY A 189 -17.15 -5.25 -6.54
N THR A 190 -16.63 -4.16 -6.00
CA THR A 190 -15.75 -4.15 -4.82
C THR A 190 -16.49 -4.09 -3.48
N THR A 191 -17.79 -3.74 -3.45
CA THR A 191 -18.56 -3.66 -2.21
C THR A 191 -18.68 -5.03 -1.54
N ASP A 192 -18.28 -5.12 -0.28
CA ASP A 192 -18.27 -6.34 0.55
C ASP A 192 -17.55 -7.54 -0.10
N ALA A 193 -16.69 -7.27 -1.07
CA ALA A 193 -15.99 -8.29 -1.83
C ALA A 193 -14.64 -8.67 -1.18
N SER A 194 -14.19 -9.89 -1.44
CA SER A 194 -12.90 -10.38 -0.97
C SER A 194 -11.74 -9.77 -1.75
N VAL A 195 -10.86 -9.03 -1.09
CA VAL A 195 -9.61 -8.51 -1.67
C VAL A 195 -8.81 -9.63 -2.35
N ARG A 196 -8.69 -10.79 -1.69
CA ARG A 196 -7.95 -11.94 -2.22
C ARG A 196 -8.50 -12.42 -3.57
N SER A 197 -9.81 -12.35 -3.81
CA SER A 197 -10.42 -12.78 -5.08
C SER A 197 -10.01 -11.87 -6.25
N PHE A 198 -9.86 -10.59 -6.00
CA PHE A 198 -9.36 -9.63 -6.99
C PHE A 198 -7.86 -9.83 -7.25
N LEU A 199 -7.06 -9.89 -6.20
CA LEU A 199 -5.61 -10.00 -6.30
C LEU A 199 -5.16 -11.27 -7.00
N ARG A 200 -5.84 -12.39 -6.81
CA ARG A 200 -5.54 -13.65 -7.54
C ARG A 200 -5.62 -13.52 -9.07
N ARG A 201 -6.45 -12.60 -9.58
CA ARG A 201 -6.57 -12.35 -11.02
C ARG A 201 -5.32 -11.70 -11.61
N LEU A 202 -4.45 -11.13 -10.76
CA LEU A 202 -3.17 -10.53 -11.13
C LEU A 202 -2.02 -11.54 -11.15
N ASN A 203 -2.29 -12.81 -10.78
CA ASN A 203 -1.27 -13.85 -10.63
C ASN A 203 0.00 -13.37 -9.90
N PRO A 204 -0.12 -12.74 -8.70
CA PRO A 204 1.02 -12.14 -8.03
C PRO A 204 2.00 -13.21 -7.56
N ALA A 205 3.30 -12.93 -7.69
CA ALA A 205 4.34 -13.77 -7.12
C ALA A 205 4.37 -13.65 -5.60
N ALA A 206 4.61 -14.76 -4.91
CA ALA A 206 4.73 -14.80 -3.46
C ALA A 206 6.10 -14.26 -3.02
N VAL A 207 6.09 -13.42 -1.98
CA VAL A 207 7.29 -12.98 -1.26
C VAL A 207 7.18 -13.49 0.18
N GLU A 208 8.05 -14.42 0.56
CA GLU A 208 8.07 -14.98 1.91
C GLU A 208 8.52 -13.90 2.91
N MET A 209 7.75 -13.77 3.98
CA MET A 209 7.95 -12.76 5.01
C MET A 209 8.00 -13.39 6.39
N SER A 210 8.72 -12.75 7.30
CA SER A 210 8.71 -13.14 8.71
C SER A 210 7.33 -12.96 9.33
N ALA A 211 6.88 -13.89 10.15
CA ALA A 211 5.66 -13.76 10.94
C ALA A 211 5.69 -12.51 11.84
N ALA A 212 6.87 -12.12 12.33
CA ALA A 212 7.02 -10.92 13.15
C ALA A 212 6.77 -9.61 12.36
N ASP A 213 7.06 -9.60 11.05
CA ASP A 213 6.92 -8.42 10.20
C ASP A 213 5.48 -8.27 9.66
N THR A 214 4.69 -9.35 9.74
CA THR A 214 3.30 -9.40 9.25
C THR A 214 2.28 -9.58 10.36
N ALA A 215 2.73 -9.62 11.63
CA ALA A 215 1.83 -9.72 12.78
C ALA A 215 0.90 -8.51 12.85
N ASP A 216 -0.40 -8.78 12.87
CA ASP A 216 -1.45 -7.78 12.91
C ASP A 216 -1.94 -7.50 14.35
N VAL A 217 -2.58 -6.35 14.53
CA VAL A 217 -3.23 -5.94 15.77
C VAL A 217 -4.74 -5.95 15.56
N ASP A 218 -5.39 -7.03 15.98
CA ASP A 218 -6.83 -7.22 15.87
C ASP A 218 -7.59 -7.09 17.21
N THR A 219 -6.90 -7.34 18.31
CA THR A 219 -7.47 -7.34 19.67
C THR A 219 -6.65 -6.46 20.62
N TRP A 220 -7.26 -6.10 21.76
CA TRP A 220 -6.55 -5.36 22.82
C TRP A 220 -5.37 -6.12 23.39
N GLU A 221 -5.47 -7.45 23.50
CA GLU A 221 -4.40 -8.30 23.98
C GLU A 221 -3.18 -8.24 23.05
N GLN A 222 -3.41 -8.29 21.72
CA GLN A 222 -2.36 -8.15 20.72
C GLN A 222 -1.76 -6.74 20.75
N ALA A 223 -2.61 -5.69 20.83
CA ALA A 223 -2.15 -4.31 20.94
C ALA A 223 -1.22 -4.12 22.15
N GLN A 224 -1.65 -4.56 23.34
CA GLN A 224 -0.89 -4.43 24.57
C GLN A 224 0.40 -5.25 24.54
N ALA A 225 0.39 -6.46 23.98
CA ALA A 225 1.58 -7.30 23.83
C ALA A 225 2.66 -6.62 22.96
N LEU A 226 2.25 -5.74 22.04
CA LEU A 226 3.14 -4.96 21.18
C LEU A 226 3.39 -3.53 21.72
N GLY A 227 2.86 -3.20 22.92
CA GLY A 227 3.04 -1.89 23.56
C GLY A 227 2.09 -0.79 23.06
N TYR A 228 1.08 -1.13 22.25
CA TYR A 228 0.12 -0.18 21.72
C TYR A 228 -1.04 0.06 22.68
N THR A 229 -1.42 1.31 22.83
CA THR A 229 -2.57 1.76 23.63
C THR A 229 -3.38 2.79 22.83
N THR A 230 -4.51 3.23 23.37
CA THR A 230 -5.17 4.42 22.85
C THR A 230 -4.24 5.61 23.01
N SER A 231 -3.90 6.31 21.92
CA SER A 231 -3.33 7.63 22.07
C SER A 231 -4.36 8.50 22.80
N LEU A 232 -4.05 8.93 24.00
CA LEU A 232 -4.80 9.99 24.67
C LEU A 232 -4.51 11.25 23.86
N TRP A 233 -5.33 11.55 22.87
CA TRP A 233 -5.43 12.89 22.33
C TRP A 233 -5.95 13.75 23.46
N SER A 234 -5.02 14.30 24.26
CA SER A 234 -5.35 15.37 25.19
C SER A 234 -5.98 16.47 24.39
N SER A 235 -7.26 16.70 24.67
CA SER A 235 -7.98 17.89 24.22
C SER A 235 -7.16 19.11 24.63
N TYR A 236 -6.60 19.83 23.68
CA TYR A 236 -6.18 21.20 23.81
C TYR A 236 -7.09 22.08 22.96
#